data_71cdc56f21f83fab812ce9f56fb2acc4
#
_entry.id   71cdc56f21f83fab812ce9f56fb2acc4
#
_cell.length_a   1.000
_cell.length_b   1.000
_cell.length_c   1.000
_cell.angle_alpha   90.00
_cell.angle_beta   90.00
_cell.angle_gamma   90.00
#
_symmetry.space_group_name_H-M   'P 1'
#
loop_
_entity.id
_entity.type
_entity.pdbx_description
1 polymer ?
#
loop_
_entity_poly.entity_id
_entity_poly.type
_entity_poly.pdbx_seq_one_letter_code
_entity_poly.pdbx_strand_id
1 'polypeptide(L)'
;MFQLRHSGGLWRGSFSLFPEEGLAHGISTRLGGVSKPPFAALNMALHVGDCAADVSENRRLFAEALRLDAARIVTPRQVHGEEVRLVRASDAGMGASRYDESVPACDALMTAESGLPLLLCFADCVPLLFFDPVRRVIAAAHAGWKGTVAEIGRKTVQRMAETFGSRPQDILAGIGPSIGACCFEVGEEVAAAFRAAFPETPELLSHSPEGKRTIDLWAANRLQLEAAGLLPAHIDSADVCTKCNAGLFFSYREEHGTTGRFAAWIALK
;
A
#
# COMPACT_ATOMS: atom_id res chain seq x y z
N MET A 1 -8.38 9.15 10.77
CA MET A 1 -8.18 10.19 9.71
C MET A 1 -6.72 10.13 9.25
N PHE A 2 -6.49 10.15 7.94
CA PHE A 2 -5.14 10.24 7.37
C PHE A 2 -4.54 11.63 7.58
N GLN A 3 -3.26 11.69 7.93
CA GLN A 3 -2.54 12.94 8.23
C GLN A 3 -1.16 12.91 7.59
N LEU A 4 -0.74 14.04 7.01
CA LEU A 4 0.64 14.26 6.57
C LEU A 4 1.41 14.98 7.68
N ARG A 5 2.56 14.41 8.07
CA ARG A 5 3.45 14.98 9.10
C ARG A 5 4.85 15.14 8.54
N HIS A 6 5.51 16.24 8.88
CA HIS A 6 6.90 16.49 8.55
C HIS A 6 7.80 16.18 9.75
N SER A 7 8.80 15.34 9.56
CA SER A 7 9.76 14.98 10.61
C SER A 7 11.07 14.51 9.98
N GLY A 8 12.22 14.96 10.49
CA GLY A 8 13.54 14.55 10.00
C GLY A 8 13.82 14.88 8.53
N GLY A 9 13.25 15.97 8.01
CA GLY A 9 13.39 16.34 6.60
C GLY A 9 12.47 15.57 5.64
N LEU A 10 11.62 14.65 6.14
CA LEU A 10 10.72 13.83 5.36
C LEU A 10 9.26 14.15 5.66
N TRP A 11 8.43 14.07 4.61
CA TRP A 11 6.98 14.04 4.75
C TRP A 11 6.49 12.60 4.74
N ARG A 12 5.67 12.25 5.74
CA ARG A 12 5.03 10.93 5.84
C ARG A 12 3.54 11.05 6.10
N GLY A 13 2.77 10.17 5.48
CA GLY A 13 1.37 9.94 5.81
C GLY A 13 1.21 8.94 6.94
N SER A 14 0.22 9.11 7.79
CA SER A 14 -0.15 8.16 8.84
C SER A 14 -1.65 8.19 9.09
N PHE A 15 -2.19 7.08 9.59
CA PHE A 15 -3.58 6.96 9.99
C PHE A 15 -3.70 7.12 11.51
N SER A 16 -4.53 8.06 11.98
CA SER A 16 -4.78 8.25 13.41
C SER A 16 -5.56 7.10 14.04
N LEU A 17 -6.14 6.23 13.22
CA LEU A 17 -6.79 4.99 13.63
C LEU A 17 -5.79 3.97 14.24
N PHE A 18 -4.56 3.97 13.77
CA PHE A 18 -3.51 3.07 14.24
C PHE A 18 -2.81 3.63 15.47
N PRO A 19 -2.61 2.83 16.55
CA PRO A 19 -1.91 3.28 17.75
C PRO A 19 -0.44 3.61 17.45
N GLU A 20 0.11 4.61 18.12
CA GLU A 20 1.54 4.93 18.02
C GLU A 20 2.40 4.00 18.91
N GLU A 21 1.79 3.47 19.98
CA GLU A 21 2.44 2.53 20.87
C GLU A 21 2.36 1.09 20.32
N GLY A 22 3.49 0.40 20.30
CA GLY A 22 3.59 -0.98 19.83
C GLY A 22 3.50 -1.18 18.32
N LEU A 23 3.22 -0.11 17.53
CA LEU A 23 3.12 -0.16 16.08
C LEU A 23 3.90 1.00 15.45
N ALA A 24 4.63 0.73 14.37
CA ALA A 24 5.16 1.75 13.47
C ALA A 24 4.47 1.60 12.12
N HIS A 25 3.97 2.69 11.56
CA HIS A 25 3.44 2.70 10.20
C HIS A 25 3.67 4.05 9.52
N GLY A 26 3.68 4.04 8.21
CA GLY A 26 3.81 5.27 7.44
C GLY A 26 3.68 5.04 5.94
N ILE A 27 3.16 6.05 5.27
CA ILE A 27 3.18 6.16 3.81
C ILE A 27 4.23 7.20 3.45
N SER A 28 5.26 6.83 2.69
CA SER A 28 6.25 7.81 2.24
C SER A 28 5.65 8.72 1.16
N THR A 29 6.16 9.95 1.09
CA THR A 29 5.94 10.81 -0.08
C THR A 29 7.09 10.66 -1.07
N ARG A 30 7.12 11.45 -2.15
CA ARG A 30 8.27 11.54 -3.06
C ARG A 30 9.36 12.52 -2.58
N LEU A 31 9.12 13.26 -1.48
CA LEU A 31 9.95 14.38 -1.03
C LEU A 31 11.01 13.93 -0.02
N GLY A 32 12.19 14.58 -0.07
CA GLY A 32 13.22 14.47 0.98
C GLY A 32 14.21 13.32 0.80
N GLY A 33 14.25 12.68 -0.36
CA GLY A 33 15.22 11.62 -0.66
C GLY A 33 16.42 12.08 -1.48
N VAL A 34 17.22 11.10 -1.95
CA VAL A 34 18.48 11.32 -2.68
C VAL A 34 18.44 10.92 -4.15
N SER A 35 17.40 10.20 -4.60
CA SER A 35 17.24 9.79 -6.00
C SER A 35 17.15 10.98 -6.96
N LYS A 36 17.67 10.78 -8.18
CA LYS A 36 17.71 11.79 -9.23
C LYS A 36 16.51 11.65 -10.19
N PRO A 37 16.17 12.68 -10.97
CA PRO A 37 15.19 12.51 -12.04
C PRO A 37 15.52 11.34 -12.96
N PRO A 38 14.49 10.56 -13.41
CA PRO A 38 13.06 10.77 -13.23
C PRO A 38 12.49 10.22 -11.89
N PHE A 39 13.32 9.74 -10.98
CA PHE A 39 12.91 9.10 -9.71
C PHE A 39 12.98 10.03 -8.50
N ALA A 40 13.15 11.33 -8.72
CA ALA A 40 13.36 12.33 -7.65
C ALA A 40 12.11 12.48 -6.76
N ALA A 41 12.32 12.42 -5.43
CA ALA A 41 13.57 12.22 -4.74
C ALA A 41 13.58 10.96 -3.86
N LEU A 42 12.46 10.64 -3.16
CA LEU A 42 12.36 9.57 -2.16
C LEU A 42 11.81 8.28 -2.80
N ASN A 43 12.46 7.79 -3.88
CA ASN A 43 12.05 6.53 -4.50
C ASN A 43 12.41 5.33 -3.60
N MET A 44 11.42 4.46 -3.37
CA MET A 44 11.54 3.26 -2.52
C MET A 44 11.72 1.96 -3.32
N ALA A 45 11.62 2.01 -4.65
CA ALA A 45 11.59 0.81 -5.49
C ALA A 45 12.92 0.50 -6.17
N LEU A 46 13.40 -0.72 -5.98
CA LEU A 46 14.62 -1.25 -6.62
C LEU A 46 14.41 -1.76 -8.06
N HIS A 47 13.17 -1.79 -8.57
CA HIS A 47 12.81 -2.40 -9.87
C HIS A 47 12.41 -1.40 -10.95
N VAL A 48 12.61 -0.11 -10.73
CA VAL A 48 12.18 0.94 -11.69
C VAL A 48 13.32 1.50 -12.53
N GLY A 49 14.55 1.03 -12.30
CA GLY A 49 15.75 1.49 -13.04
C GLY A 49 16.52 2.62 -12.36
N ASP A 50 16.20 2.94 -11.11
CA ASP A 50 16.96 3.89 -10.29
C ASP A 50 18.26 3.27 -9.75
N CYS A 51 19.17 4.11 -9.26
CA CYS A 51 20.39 3.67 -8.58
C CYS A 51 20.06 2.92 -7.29
N ALA A 52 20.46 1.66 -7.18
CA ALA A 52 20.16 0.84 -6.00
C ALA A 52 20.73 1.43 -4.69
N ALA A 53 21.86 2.15 -4.74
CA ALA A 53 22.43 2.82 -3.58
C ALA A 53 21.54 3.98 -3.11
N ASP A 54 20.99 4.77 -4.04
CA ASP A 54 20.07 5.85 -3.73
C ASP A 54 18.77 5.32 -3.12
N VAL A 55 18.22 4.23 -3.67
CA VAL A 55 17.03 3.57 -3.11
C VAL A 55 17.29 3.01 -1.71
N SER A 56 18.46 2.41 -1.48
CA SER A 56 18.84 1.90 -0.16
C SER A 56 18.96 3.03 0.86
N GLU A 57 19.55 4.16 0.46
CA GLU A 57 19.62 5.36 1.32
C GLU A 57 18.22 5.93 1.61
N ASN A 58 17.34 6.02 0.62
CA ASN A 58 15.97 6.46 0.80
C ASN A 58 15.21 5.57 1.81
N ARG A 59 15.38 4.25 1.69
CA ARG A 59 14.80 3.29 2.64
C ARG A 59 15.37 3.45 4.04
N ARG A 60 16.68 3.69 4.16
CA ARG A 60 17.33 3.96 5.45
C ARG A 60 16.78 5.22 6.13
N LEU A 61 16.68 6.33 5.38
CA LEU A 61 16.14 7.60 5.88
C LEU A 61 14.70 7.45 6.39
N PHE A 62 13.85 6.74 5.63
CA PHE A 62 12.46 6.56 6.03
C PHE A 62 12.29 5.58 7.19
N ALA A 63 13.10 4.50 7.22
CA ALA A 63 13.13 3.57 8.34
C ALA A 63 13.54 4.27 9.64
N GLU A 64 14.56 5.13 9.59
CA GLU A 64 15.00 5.95 10.73
C GLU A 64 13.88 6.86 11.24
N ALA A 65 13.13 7.52 10.33
CA ALA A 65 11.98 8.35 10.68
C ALA A 65 10.86 7.55 11.38
N LEU A 66 10.76 6.24 11.11
CA LEU A 66 9.85 5.30 11.77
C LEU A 66 10.46 4.58 12.98
N ARG A 67 11.76 4.77 13.26
CA ARG A 67 12.55 4.05 14.26
C ARG A 67 12.56 2.53 14.01
N LEU A 68 12.77 2.16 12.74
CA LEU A 68 12.87 0.79 12.27
C LEU A 68 14.27 0.50 11.71
N ASP A 69 14.63 -0.77 11.64
CA ASP A 69 15.87 -1.23 11.01
C ASP A 69 15.64 -1.50 9.51
N ALA A 70 16.26 -0.70 8.65
CA ALA A 70 16.16 -0.84 7.21
C ALA A 70 16.72 -2.17 6.68
N ALA A 71 17.70 -2.77 7.37
CA ALA A 71 18.27 -4.05 6.99
C ALA A 71 17.30 -5.23 7.17
N ARG A 72 16.26 -5.06 7.97
CA ARG A 72 15.25 -6.08 8.27
C ARG A 72 13.99 -5.98 7.42
N ILE A 73 13.91 -5.00 6.52
CA ILE A 73 12.76 -4.82 5.62
C ILE A 73 12.47 -6.11 4.85
N VAL A 74 11.17 -6.45 4.77
CA VAL A 74 10.68 -7.51 3.88
C VAL A 74 9.77 -6.86 2.84
N THR A 75 10.08 -7.10 1.57
CA THR A 75 9.29 -6.56 0.44
C THR A 75 8.96 -7.66 -0.56
N PRO A 76 7.74 -7.67 -1.13
CA PRO A 76 7.36 -8.66 -2.13
C PRO A 76 7.82 -8.26 -3.53
N ARG A 77 7.95 -9.25 -4.41
CA ARG A 77 7.92 -9.05 -5.85
C ARG A 77 6.46 -8.91 -6.28
N GLN A 78 5.96 -7.68 -6.30
CA GLN A 78 4.58 -7.37 -6.65
C GLN A 78 4.30 -7.71 -8.12
N VAL A 79 3.24 -8.48 -8.37
CA VAL A 79 2.85 -8.98 -9.69
C VAL A 79 1.42 -8.59 -10.08
N HIS A 80 0.79 -7.72 -9.29
CA HIS A 80 -0.62 -7.30 -9.41
C HIS A 80 -1.58 -8.50 -9.29
N GLY A 81 -1.20 -9.46 -8.44
CA GLY A 81 -1.96 -10.66 -8.13
C GLY A 81 -2.80 -10.55 -6.85
N GLU A 82 -3.06 -11.70 -6.24
CA GLU A 82 -3.92 -11.84 -5.06
C GLU A 82 -3.28 -12.68 -3.94
N GLU A 83 -2.02 -13.11 -4.13
CA GLU A 83 -1.32 -13.97 -3.18
C GLU A 83 -0.92 -13.19 -1.93
N VAL A 84 -1.26 -13.77 -0.76
CA VAL A 84 -0.93 -13.27 0.58
C VAL A 84 0.10 -14.19 1.22
N ARG A 85 1.29 -13.67 1.56
CA ARG A 85 2.38 -14.44 2.17
C ARG A 85 2.55 -14.12 3.64
N LEU A 86 2.62 -15.20 4.43
CA LEU A 86 3.13 -15.13 5.79
C LEU A 86 4.65 -15.02 5.76
N VAL A 87 5.19 -13.98 6.43
CA VAL A 87 6.63 -13.80 6.60
C VAL A 87 7.02 -13.88 8.08
N ARG A 88 8.22 -14.38 8.35
CA ARG A 88 8.75 -14.70 9.67
C ARG A 88 10.09 -13.99 9.89
N ALA A 89 10.63 -14.09 11.09
CA ALA A 89 11.95 -13.52 11.41
C ALA A 89 13.07 -14.03 10.51
N SER A 90 12.95 -15.25 9.96
CA SER A 90 13.90 -15.83 8.98
C SER A 90 13.89 -15.10 7.63
N ASP A 91 12.83 -14.37 7.30
CA ASP A 91 12.67 -13.66 6.04
C ASP A 91 13.16 -12.21 6.13
N ALA A 92 13.69 -11.81 7.32
CA ALA A 92 14.22 -10.47 7.54
C ALA A 92 15.30 -10.11 6.51
N GLY A 93 15.14 -8.98 5.84
CA GLY A 93 16.05 -8.50 4.81
C GLY A 93 15.69 -8.92 3.39
N MET A 94 14.68 -9.79 3.18
CA MET A 94 14.26 -10.19 1.84
C MET A 94 13.77 -9.00 1.02
N GLY A 95 14.56 -8.66 0.00
CA GLY A 95 14.31 -7.50 -0.87
C GLY A 95 14.69 -6.15 -0.26
N ALA A 96 15.36 -6.10 0.91
CA ALA A 96 15.78 -4.85 1.55
C ALA A 96 16.75 -4.03 0.68
N SER A 97 17.73 -4.68 0.06
CA SER A 97 18.78 -4.06 -0.77
C SER A 97 18.82 -4.56 -2.21
N ARG A 98 18.20 -5.71 -2.50
CA ARG A 98 18.20 -6.36 -3.82
C ARG A 98 16.82 -6.85 -4.19
N TYR A 99 16.36 -6.46 -5.38
CA TYR A 99 15.01 -6.83 -5.86
C TYR A 99 14.84 -8.32 -6.13
N ASP A 100 15.89 -8.97 -6.64
CA ASP A 100 15.88 -10.42 -6.92
C ASP A 100 15.76 -11.29 -5.66
N GLU A 101 16.09 -10.74 -4.49
CA GLU A 101 15.94 -11.38 -3.17
C GLU A 101 14.59 -11.08 -2.50
N SER A 102 13.66 -10.39 -3.16
CA SER A 102 12.32 -10.12 -2.63
C SER A 102 11.49 -11.40 -2.47
N VAL A 103 10.53 -11.38 -1.56
CA VAL A 103 9.55 -12.48 -1.40
C VAL A 103 8.90 -12.77 -2.75
N PRO A 104 8.96 -14.01 -3.27
CA PRO A 104 8.49 -14.31 -4.62
C PRO A 104 7.00 -14.07 -4.82
N ALA A 105 6.67 -13.46 -5.96
CA ALA A 105 5.34 -13.39 -6.59
C ALA A 105 4.15 -13.29 -5.60
N CYS A 106 4.04 -12.19 -4.87
CA CYS A 106 2.88 -11.91 -4.04
C CYS A 106 2.61 -10.41 -3.96
N ASP A 107 1.40 -10.05 -3.59
CA ASP A 107 0.95 -8.66 -3.51
C ASP A 107 0.45 -8.29 -2.09
N ALA A 108 0.56 -9.23 -1.15
CA ALA A 108 0.36 -8.96 0.27
C ALA A 108 1.31 -9.76 1.14
N LEU A 109 1.74 -9.12 2.24
CA LEU A 109 2.56 -9.73 3.30
C LEU A 109 1.83 -9.61 4.62
N MET A 110 1.97 -10.62 5.50
CA MET A 110 1.47 -10.57 6.87
C MET A 110 2.45 -11.21 7.84
N THR A 111 2.46 -10.73 9.10
CA THR A 111 3.31 -11.27 10.16
C THR A 111 2.78 -10.93 11.56
N ALA A 112 3.19 -11.72 12.55
CA ALA A 112 3.06 -11.42 13.98
C ALA A 112 4.43 -11.16 14.64
N GLU A 113 5.50 -11.08 13.83
CA GLU A 113 6.87 -10.89 14.33
C GLU A 113 7.15 -9.42 14.63
N SER A 114 7.62 -9.11 15.85
CA SER A 114 8.10 -7.77 16.19
C SER A 114 9.43 -7.46 15.50
N GLY A 115 9.62 -6.19 15.13
CA GLY A 115 10.83 -5.72 14.48
C GLY A 115 11.04 -6.25 13.06
N LEU A 116 9.95 -6.68 12.37
CA LEU A 116 9.98 -7.11 10.97
C LEU A 116 9.17 -6.11 10.12
N PRO A 117 9.79 -5.09 9.50
CA PRO A 117 9.09 -4.11 8.69
C PRO A 117 8.61 -4.70 7.37
N LEU A 118 7.32 -4.58 7.08
CA LEU A 118 6.74 -4.85 5.78
C LEU A 118 6.77 -3.58 4.93
N LEU A 119 7.29 -3.67 3.70
CA LEU A 119 7.35 -2.57 2.75
C LEU A 119 6.75 -3.00 1.42
N LEU A 120 5.74 -2.26 0.92
CA LEU A 120 5.20 -2.41 -0.42
C LEU A 120 5.32 -1.08 -1.17
N CYS A 121 5.53 -1.14 -2.49
CA CYS A 121 5.79 0.00 -3.37
C CYS A 121 4.58 0.35 -4.22
N PHE A 122 4.35 1.66 -4.43
CA PHE A 122 3.15 2.18 -5.11
C PHE A 122 3.46 3.38 -6.00
N ALA A 123 2.73 3.48 -7.09
CA ALA A 123 2.48 4.68 -7.89
C ALA A 123 1.13 4.47 -8.55
N ASP A 124 0.08 5.01 -7.96
CA ASP A 124 -1.35 4.94 -8.30
C ASP A 124 -2.15 3.74 -7.75
N CYS A 125 -1.56 2.54 -7.59
CA CYS A 125 -2.26 1.44 -6.95
C CYS A 125 -2.56 1.73 -5.47
N VAL A 126 -3.59 1.10 -4.90
CA VAL A 126 -4.06 1.35 -3.53
C VAL A 126 -3.21 0.60 -2.51
N PRO A 127 -2.55 1.30 -1.56
CA PRO A 127 -1.96 0.68 -0.38
C PRO A 127 -3.06 0.30 0.62
N LEU A 128 -3.05 -0.94 1.10
CA LEU A 128 -3.86 -1.37 2.23
C LEU A 128 -2.94 -1.77 3.38
N LEU A 129 -3.14 -1.17 4.55
CA LEU A 129 -2.44 -1.53 5.78
C LEU A 129 -3.44 -2.10 6.77
N PHE A 130 -3.07 -3.17 7.47
CA PHE A 130 -3.91 -3.88 8.44
C PHE A 130 -3.19 -4.05 9.76
N PHE A 131 -3.93 -3.90 10.87
CA PHE A 131 -3.46 -4.18 12.21
C PHE A 131 -4.56 -4.82 13.04
N ASP A 132 -4.28 -5.99 13.60
CA ASP A 132 -5.08 -6.62 14.65
C ASP A 132 -4.42 -6.35 16.01
N PRO A 133 -4.97 -5.45 16.84
CA PRO A 133 -4.40 -5.13 18.14
C PRO A 133 -4.54 -6.27 19.16
N VAL A 134 -5.51 -7.17 18.98
CA VAL A 134 -5.79 -8.28 19.90
C VAL A 134 -4.80 -9.42 19.70
N ARG A 135 -4.56 -9.79 18.43
CA ARG A 135 -3.63 -10.87 18.06
C ARG A 135 -2.21 -10.36 17.82
N ARG A 136 -2.03 -9.02 17.79
CA ARG A 136 -0.75 -8.37 17.42
C ARG A 136 -0.24 -8.88 16.07
N VAL A 137 -1.07 -8.75 15.04
CA VAL A 137 -0.77 -9.13 13.67
C VAL A 137 -0.86 -7.92 12.77
N ILE A 138 0.06 -7.82 11.85
CA ILE A 138 0.05 -6.79 10.81
C ILE A 138 0.02 -7.42 9.43
N ALA A 139 -0.54 -6.67 8.46
CA ALA A 139 -0.41 -6.98 7.05
C ALA A 139 -0.34 -5.70 6.21
N ALA A 140 0.22 -5.84 5.02
CA ALA A 140 0.21 -4.81 3.99
C ALA A 140 -0.14 -5.46 2.65
N ALA A 141 -1.03 -4.84 1.86
CA ALA A 141 -1.42 -5.35 0.56
C ALA A 141 -1.36 -4.26 -0.53
N HIS A 142 -1.07 -4.71 -1.75
CA HIS A 142 -1.01 -3.90 -2.96
C HIS A 142 -2.26 -4.17 -3.81
N ALA A 143 -3.25 -3.30 -3.71
CA ALA A 143 -4.50 -3.40 -4.42
C ALA A 143 -4.51 -2.49 -5.67
N GLY A 144 -3.81 -2.91 -6.73
CA GLY A 144 -4.06 -2.38 -8.07
C GLY A 144 -5.45 -2.83 -8.56
N TRP A 145 -5.91 -2.37 -9.73
CA TRP A 145 -7.24 -2.73 -10.21
C TRP A 145 -7.46 -4.26 -10.31
N LYS A 146 -6.43 -5.02 -10.74
CA LYS A 146 -6.50 -6.50 -10.80
C LYS A 146 -6.62 -7.10 -9.41
N GLY A 147 -5.80 -6.65 -8.46
CA GLY A 147 -5.85 -7.10 -7.07
C GLY A 147 -7.16 -6.72 -6.39
N THR A 148 -7.74 -5.56 -6.71
CA THR A 148 -9.06 -5.15 -6.24
C THR A 148 -10.16 -6.06 -6.78
N VAL A 149 -10.18 -6.33 -8.08
CA VAL A 149 -11.13 -7.28 -8.69
C VAL A 149 -10.95 -8.69 -8.12
N ALA A 150 -9.71 -9.10 -7.83
CA ALA A 150 -9.39 -10.39 -7.22
C ALA A 150 -9.57 -10.39 -5.69
N GLU A 151 -10.06 -9.30 -5.09
CA GLU A 151 -10.38 -9.17 -3.66
C GLU A 151 -9.19 -9.35 -2.72
N ILE A 152 -8.00 -8.84 -3.06
CA ILE A 152 -6.79 -9.02 -2.25
C ILE A 152 -6.95 -8.50 -0.81
N GLY A 153 -7.70 -7.41 -0.61
CA GLY A 153 -8.00 -6.88 0.73
C GLY A 153 -8.77 -7.89 1.57
N ARG A 154 -9.88 -8.45 1.03
CA ARG A 154 -10.68 -9.50 1.69
C ARG A 154 -9.85 -10.75 1.96
N LYS A 155 -9.07 -11.20 0.98
CA LYS A 155 -8.18 -12.36 1.11
C LYS A 155 -7.12 -12.16 2.19
N THR A 156 -6.59 -10.95 2.33
CA THR A 156 -5.66 -10.62 3.42
C THR A 156 -6.33 -10.79 4.78
N VAL A 157 -7.54 -10.26 4.97
CA VAL A 157 -8.33 -10.43 6.20
C VAL A 157 -8.61 -11.90 6.50
N GLN A 158 -9.04 -12.67 5.50
CA GLN A 158 -9.27 -14.11 5.63
C GLN A 158 -8.01 -14.86 6.06
N ARG A 159 -6.86 -14.56 5.44
CA ARG A 159 -5.58 -15.19 5.79
C ARG A 159 -5.12 -14.81 7.20
N MET A 160 -5.36 -13.57 7.67
CA MET A 160 -5.12 -13.19 9.06
C MET A 160 -6.01 -14.00 10.02
N ALA A 161 -7.28 -14.19 9.68
CA ALA A 161 -8.21 -15.01 10.47
C ALA A 161 -7.78 -16.49 10.52
N GLU A 162 -7.50 -17.09 9.37
CA GLU A 162 -7.09 -18.51 9.26
C GLU A 162 -5.76 -18.80 9.98
N THR A 163 -4.80 -17.87 9.88
CA THR A 163 -3.42 -18.10 10.34
C THR A 163 -3.24 -17.76 11.82
N PHE A 164 -3.87 -16.69 12.28
CA PHE A 164 -3.65 -16.12 13.61
C PHE A 164 -4.90 -16.09 14.50
N GLY A 165 -6.06 -16.47 13.94
CA GLY A 165 -7.34 -16.38 14.64
C GLY A 165 -7.79 -14.94 14.84
N SER A 166 -7.38 -14.03 13.97
CA SER A 166 -7.87 -12.65 13.93
C SER A 166 -9.36 -12.62 13.66
N ARG A 167 -10.10 -11.83 14.43
CA ARG A 167 -11.52 -11.60 14.14
C ARG A 167 -11.65 -10.35 13.29
N PRO A 168 -12.34 -10.37 12.15
CA PRO A 168 -12.44 -9.21 11.25
C PRO A 168 -12.87 -7.92 11.96
N GLN A 169 -13.79 -8.01 12.93
CA GLN A 169 -14.24 -6.86 13.71
C GLN A 169 -13.18 -6.22 14.61
N ASP A 170 -12.06 -6.92 14.90
CA ASP A 170 -10.96 -6.39 15.69
C ASP A 170 -9.89 -5.74 14.81
N ILE A 171 -9.90 -6.01 13.49
CA ILE A 171 -8.90 -5.52 12.55
C ILE A 171 -9.16 -4.04 12.22
N LEU A 172 -8.11 -3.24 12.33
CA LEU A 172 -8.05 -1.86 11.84
C LEU A 172 -7.43 -1.86 10.45
N ALA A 173 -7.99 -1.09 9.51
CA ALA A 173 -7.49 -0.99 8.14
C ALA A 173 -7.31 0.46 7.69
N GLY A 174 -6.22 0.73 6.97
CA GLY A 174 -5.94 2.02 6.32
C GLY A 174 -5.86 1.86 4.81
N ILE A 175 -6.69 2.60 4.07
CA ILE A 175 -6.65 2.73 2.61
C ILE A 175 -5.80 3.94 2.27
N GLY A 176 -4.61 3.73 1.70
CA GLY A 176 -3.63 4.79 1.47
C GLY A 176 -3.89 5.64 0.22
N PRO A 177 -3.08 6.71 0.02
CA PRO A 177 -3.10 7.50 -1.19
C PRO A 177 -2.93 6.64 -2.45
N SER A 178 -3.75 6.87 -3.44
CA SER A 178 -3.72 6.18 -4.74
C SER A 178 -4.42 7.00 -5.80
N ILE A 179 -4.49 6.54 -7.04
CA ILE A 179 -5.25 7.26 -8.06
C ILE A 179 -6.74 7.25 -7.70
N GLY A 180 -7.34 8.43 -7.61
CA GLY A 180 -8.77 8.58 -7.31
C GLY A 180 -9.66 8.46 -8.54
N ALA A 181 -10.97 8.32 -8.33
CA ALA A 181 -11.97 8.27 -9.39
C ALA A 181 -11.92 9.51 -10.32
N CYS A 182 -11.47 10.65 -9.81
CA CYS A 182 -11.26 11.86 -10.61
C CYS A 182 -10.23 11.69 -11.75
N CYS A 183 -9.35 10.69 -11.67
CA CYS A 183 -8.21 10.51 -12.58
C CYS A 183 -8.05 9.08 -13.11
N PHE A 184 -8.72 8.09 -12.50
CA PHE A 184 -8.58 6.69 -12.90
C PHE A 184 -9.52 6.36 -14.07
N GLU A 185 -9.22 6.94 -15.20
CA GLU A 185 -9.87 6.61 -16.48
C GLU A 185 -9.48 5.21 -16.95
N VAL A 186 -10.46 4.43 -17.40
CA VAL A 186 -10.29 3.02 -17.77
C VAL A 186 -10.96 2.69 -19.11
N GLY A 187 -10.42 1.68 -19.79
CA GLY A 187 -11.03 1.06 -20.97
C GLY A 187 -12.16 0.09 -20.59
N GLU A 188 -12.85 -0.43 -21.62
CA GLU A 188 -13.97 -1.35 -21.47
C GLU A 188 -13.57 -2.65 -20.76
N GLU A 189 -12.36 -3.16 -21.01
CA GLU A 189 -11.86 -4.38 -20.35
C GLU A 189 -11.89 -4.26 -18.82
N VAL A 190 -11.34 -3.16 -18.29
CA VAL A 190 -11.30 -2.91 -16.85
C VAL A 190 -12.71 -2.65 -16.30
N ALA A 191 -13.51 -1.86 -17.01
CA ALA A 191 -14.88 -1.57 -16.63
C ALA A 191 -15.76 -2.85 -16.56
N ALA A 192 -15.60 -3.74 -17.54
CA ALA A 192 -16.30 -5.02 -17.55
C ALA A 192 -15.89 -5.92 -16.38
N ALA A 193 -14.60 -5.97 -16.06
CA ALA A 193 -14.10 -6.73 -14.91
C ALA A 193 -14.69 -6.20 -13.58
N PHE A 194 -14.80 -4.86 -13.43
CA PHE A 194 -15.42 -4.27 -12.24
C PHE A 194 -16.91 -4.53 -12.16
N ARG A 195 -17.66 -4.43 -13.26
CA ARG A 195 -19.10 -4.80 -13.28
C ARG A 195 -19.34 -6.25 -12.89
N ALA A 196 -18.44 -7.15 -13.32
CA ALA A 196 -18.54 -8.57 -12.95
C ALA A 196 -18.21 -8.83 -11.49
N ALA A 197 -17.21 -8.13 -10.93
CA ALA A 197 -16.78 -8.28 -9.54
C ALA A 197 -17.72 -7.57 -8.53
N PHE A 198 -18.39 -6.50 -8.96
CA PHE A 198 -19.24 -5.63 -8.12
C PHE A 198 -20.61 -5.40 -8.75
N PRO A 199 -21.42 -6.46 -8.99
CA PRO A 199 -22.69 -6.35 -9.71
C PRO A 199 -23.72 -5.50 -8.96
N GLU A 200 -23.65 -5.45 -7.62
CA GLU A 200 -24.61 -4.74 -6.77
C GLU A 200 -24.23 -3.27 -6.49
N THR A 201 -23.09 -2.80 -7.01
CA THR A 201 -22.53 -1.46 -6.76
C THR A 201 -22.10 -0.76 -8.04
N PRO A 202 -23.04 -0.49 -8.96
CA PRO A 202 -22.75 0.14 -10.25
C PRO A 202 -22.15 1.56 -10.10
N GLU A 203 -22.36 2.21 -8.96
CA GLU A 203 -21.81 3.54 -8.63
C GLU A 203 -20.29 3.59 -8.52
N LEU A 204 -19.61 2.44 -8.40
CA LEU A 204 -18.15 2.37 -8.48
C LEU A 204 -17.61 2.80 -9.84
N LEU A 205 -18.44 2.70 -10.88
CA LEU A 205 -18.15 3.21 -12.23
C LEU A 205 -18.90 4.52 -12.46
N SER A 206 -18.16 5.53 -12.84
CA SER A 206 -18.69 6.83 -13.19
C SER A 206 -18.08 7.31 -14.51
N HIS A 207 -18.35 8.55 -14.89
CA HIS A 207 -17.75 9.18 -16.07
C HIS A 207 -17.05 10.47 -15.68
N SER A 208 -15.87 10.71 -16.24
CA SER A 208 -15.19 11.99 -16.14
C SER A 208 -16.01 13.09 -16.84
N PRO A 209 -15.69 14.37 -16.61
CA PRO A 209 -16.33 15.47 -17.36
C PRO A 209 -16.22 15.33 -18.88
N GLU A 210 -15.17 14.68 -19.37
CA GLU A 210 -14.94 14.38 -20.78
C GLU A 210 -15.64 13.11 -21.28
N GLY A 211 -16.49 12.51 -20.44
CA GLY A 211 -17.27 11.32 -20.76
C GLY A 211 -16.50 9.99 -20.73
N LYS A 212 -15.26 9.97 -20.25
CA LYS A 212 -14.50 8.74 -20.11
C LYS A 212 -14.89 8.00 -18.82
N ARG A 213 -14.91 6.67 -18.87
CA ARG A 213 -15.24 5.86 -17.69
C ARG A 213 -14.16 5.97 -16.64
N THR A 214 -14.58 6.14 -15.39
CA THR A 214 -13.70 6.16 -14.23
C THR A 214 -14.16 5.14 -13.20
N ILE A 215 -13.24 4.72 -12.33
CA ILE A 215 -13.50 3.75 -11.26
C ILE A 215 -13.04 4.32 -9.93
N ASP A 216 -13.86 4.12 -8.89
CA ASP A 216 -13.50 4.42 -7.51
C ASP A 216 -12.89 3.18 -6.83
N LEU A 217 -11.54 3.13 -6.82
CA LEU A 217 -10.79 2.06 -6.16
C LEU A 217 -10.89 2.14 -4.63
N TRP A 218 -11.05 3.32 -4.06
CA TRP A 218 -11.17 3.49 -2.61
C TRP A 218 -12.47 2.88 -2.10
N ALA A 219 -13.58 3.26 -2.75
CA ALA A 219 -14.90 2.70 -2.43
C ALA A 219 -14.94 1.19 -2.65
N ALA A 220 -14.37 0.68 -3.75
CA ALA A 220 -14.31 -0.75 -4.04
C ALA A 220 -13.57 -1.54 -2.93
N ASN A 221 -12.38 -1.08 -2.52
CA ASN A 221 -11.63 -1.73 -1.45
C ASN A 221 -12.34 -1.61 -0.11
N ARG A 222 -12.95 -0.46 0.23
CA ARG A 222 -13.76 -0.30 1.45
C ARG A 222 -14.90 -1.30 1.51
N LEU A 223 -15.70 -1.43 0.45
CA LEU A 223 -16.80 -2.38 0.37
C LEU A 223 -16.34 -3.83 0.61
N GLN A 224 -15.21 -4.23 0.04
CA GLN A 224 -14.64 -5.56 0.27
C GLN A 224 -14.19 -5.78 1.72
N LEU A 225 -13.63 -4.78 2.36
CA LEU A 225 -13.22 -4.86 3.77
C LEU A 225 -14.45 -4.95 4.70
N GLU A 226 -15.49 -4.19 4.43
CA GLU A 226 -16.77 -4.26 5.16
C GLU A 226 -17.44 -5.63 4.94
N ALA A 227 -17.47 -6.12 3.69
CA ALA A 227 -17.96 -7.47 3.37
C ALA A 227 -17.13 -8.60 4.00
N ALA A 228 -15.84 -8.34 4.29
CA ALA A 228 -14.98 -9.26 5.03
C ALA A 228 -15.26 -9.25 6.55
N GLY A 229 -16.11 -8.33 7.03
CA GLY A 229 -16.55 -8.23 8.42
C GLY A 229 -15.79 -7.18 9.26
N LEU A 230 -15.00 -6.30 8.65
CA LEU A 230 -14.44 -5.16 9.36
C LEU A 230 -15.56 -4.17 9.71
N LEU A 231 -15.46 -3.57 10.89
CA LEU A 231 -16.40 -2.50 11.26
C LEU A 231 -16.11 -1.24 10.42
N PRO A 232 -17.13 -0.51 9.92
CA PRO A 232 -16.90 0.73 9.16
C PRO A 232 -16.04 1.76 9.90
N ALA A 233 -16.17 1.84 11.24
CA ALA A 233 -15.35 2.71 12.08
C ALA A 233 -13.87 2.27 12.20
N HIS A 234 -13.56 1.05 11.80
CA HIS A 234 -12.20 0.49 11.76
C HIS A 234 -11.52 0.61 10.40
N ILE A 235 -12.17 1.28 9.45
CA ILE A 235 -11.62 1.52 8.10
C ILE A 235 -11.43 3.02 7.91
N ASP A 236 -10.18 3.47 7.82
CA ASP A 236 -9.81 4.85 7.50
C ASP A 236 -9.30 4.93 6.06
N SER A 237 -9.67 5.98 5.33
CA SER A 237 -9.20 6.22 3.97
C SER A 237 -8.51 7.58 3.87
N ALA A 238 -7.42 7.62 3.12
CA ALA A 238 -6.68 8.85 2.90
C ALA A 238 -7.41 9.81 1.97
N ASP A 239 -8.17 9.29 1.01
CA ASP A 239 -8.90 10.04 -0.02
C ASP A 239 -8.02 11.08 -0.76
N VAL A 240 -6.74 10.72 -0.98
CA VAL A 240 -5.74 11.54 -1.65
C VAL A 240 -5.39 10.93 -3.00
N CYS A 241 -5.78 11.59 -4.08
CA CYS A 241 -5.43 11.18 -5.43
C CYS A 241 -3.95 11.47 -5.73
N THR A 242 -3.18 10.44 -6.05
CA THR A 242 -1.74 10.55 -6.36
C THR A 242 -1.48 11.37 -7.60
N LYS A 243 -2.31 11.22 -8.65
CA LYS A 243 -2.19 12.00 -9.89
C LYS A 243 -2.45 13.48 -9.65
N CYS A 244 -3.52 13.85 -8.93
CA CYS A 244 -3.80 15.24 -8.57
C CYS A 244 -2.73 15.85 -7.65
N ASN A 245 -2.02 15.00 -6.91
CA ASN A 245 -0.98 15.38 -5.95
C ASN A 245 0.41 14.84 -6.35
N ALA A 246 0.74 14.87 -7.66
CA ALA A 246 2.01 14.37 -8.18
C ALA A 246 3.25 15.11 -7.62
N GLY A 247 3.07 16.30 -7.06
CA GLY A 247 4.10 16.98 -6.29
C GLY A 247 4.41 16.33 -4.93
N LEU A 248 3.51 15.50 -4.38
CA LEU A 248 3.67 14.80 -3.10
C LEU A 248 3.88 13.30 -3.26
N PHE A 249 3.30 12.68 -4.28
CA PHE A 249 3.37 11.24 -4.53
C PHE A 249 3.81 10.94 -5.96
N PHE A 250 4.53 9.85 -6.14
CA PHE A 250 4.78 9.35 -7.49
C PHE A 250 3.47 8.84 -8.11
N SER A 251 3.25 9.19 -9.37
CA SER A 251 2.08 8.74 -10.14
C SER A 251 2.51 8.18 -11.49
N TYR A 252 2.29 6.89 -11.69
CA TYR A 252 2.59 6.21 -12.96
C TYR A 252 1.78 6.80 -14.12
N ARG A 253 0.52 7.17 -13.85
CA ARG A 253 -0.40 7.77 -14.82
C ARG A 253 0.05 9.17 -15.24
N GLU A 254 0.43 10.02 -14.29
CA GLU A 254 0.85 11.40 -14.55
C GLU A 254 2.20 11.46 -15.24
N GLU A 255 3.13 10.61 -14.82
CA GLU A 255 4.52 10.60 -15.30
C GLU A 255 4.74 9.58 -16.45
N HIS A 256 3.66 9.15 -17.12
CA HIS A 256 3.68 8.32 -18.33
C HIS A 256 4.54 7.05 -18.21
N GLY A 257 4.53 6.42 -17.04
CA GLY A 257 5.17 5.12 -16.81
C GLY A 257 6.59 5.18 -16.25
N THR A 258 7.30 6.30 -16.40
CA THR A 258 8.69 6.43 -15.91
C THR A 258 8.73 7.28 -14.66
N THR A 259 8.68 6.64 -13.50
CA THR A 259 8.60 7.33 -12.20
C THR A 259 9.10 6.44 -11.07
N GLY A 260 9.43 7.05 -9.93
CA GLY A 260 9.70 6.35 -8.68
C GLY A 260 8.46 5.67 -8.09
N ARG A 261 8.65 5.12 -6.91
CA ARG A 261 7.54 4.56 -6.10
C ARG A 261 7.63 5.11 -4.68
N PHE A 262 6.51 5.57 -4.17
CA PHE A 262 6.37 5.72 -2.73
C PHE A 262 6.07 4.35 -2.08
N ALA A 263 6.17 4.26 -0.78
CA ALA A 263 5.96 2.99 -0.09
C ALA A 263 5.00 3.13 1.09
N ALA A 264 4.25 2.06 1.34
CA ALA A 264 3.53 1.82 2.58
C ALA A 264 4.36 0.89 3.47
N TRP A 265 4.52 1.28 4.73
CA TRP A 265 5.31 0.59 5.73
C TRP A 265 4.46 0.28 6.96
N ILE A 266 4.65 -0.91 7.51
CA ILE A 266 4.06 -1.28 8.79
C ILE A 266 4.95 -2.28 9.52
N ALA A 267 5.11 -2.13 10.84
CA ALA A 267 5.90 -3.03 11.69
C ALA A 267 5.37 -3.04 13.11
N LEU A 268 5.35 -4.21 13.75
CA LEU A 268 5.21 -4.33 15.20
C LEU A 268 6.53 -3.92 15.88
N LYS A 269 6.44 -3.14 16.95
CA LYS A 269 7.58 -2.77 17.81
C LYS A 269 7.82 -3.76 18.92
#